data_5a9f683b3dd4d4fce5d2cdb22af4d2f9
#
_entry.id   5a9f683b3dd4d4fce5d2cdb22af4d2f9
#
_cell.length_a   1.000
_cell.length_b   1.000
_cell.length_c   1.000
_cell.angle_alpha   90.00
_cell.angle_beta   90.00
_cell.angle_gamma   90.00
#
_symmetry.space_group_name_H-M   'P 1'
#
loop_
_entity.id
_entity.type
_entity.pdbx_description
1 polymer ?
#
loop_
_entity_poly.entity_id
_entity_poly.type
_entity_poly.pdbx_seq_one_letter_code
_entity_poly.pdbx_strand_id
1 'polypeptide(L)'
;PSRGLGDVYKRQAEFKRVEMKVGKVLEVVRHPGADKLYIVQIDVGGERPLQTVTSLVPYYSEEELMGSEVVVLTNLKPTRMRGERSECMLLCAETPDESQSVLLQPRVPMAPGTPIV
;
A
#
# COMPACT_ATOMS: atom_id res chain seq x y z
N PRO A 1 -36.08 6.12 1.35
CA PRO A 1 -36.13 6.19 2.80
C PRO A 1 -34.84 6.75 3.39
N SER A 2 -35.02 7.50 4.42
CA SER A 2 -33.92 8.17 5.15
C SER A 2 -32.87 7.19 5.67
N ARG A 3 -33.26 5.96 5.92
CA ARG A 3 -32.35 4.91 6.39
C ARG A 3 -31.21 4.66 5.42
N GLY A 4 -31.52 4.48 4.14
CA GLY A 4 -30.49 4.22 3.15
C GLY A 4 -29.52 5.39 3.01
N LEU A 5 -30.04 6.60 3.05
CA LEU A 5 -29.22 7.79 2.94
C LEU A 5 -28.31 7.98 4.17
N GLY A 6 -28.84 7.76 5.37
CA GLY A 6 -28.06 7.84 6.60
C GLY A 6 -26.93 6.80 6.64
N ASP A 7 -27.20 5.57 6.20
CA ASP A 7 -26.19 4.52 6.14
C ASP A 7 -25.08 4.85 5.16
N VAL A 8 -25.41 5.45 4.02
CA VAL A 8 -24.41 5.87 3.04
C VAL A 8 -23.50 6.93 3.62
N TYR A 9 -24.02 7.92 4.30
CA TYR A 9 -23.18 8.96 4.93
C TYR A 9 -22.28 8.40 6.03
N LYS A 10 -22.78 7.49 6.85
CA LYS A 10 -21.97 6.83 7.88
C LYS A 10 -20.81 6.03 7.28
N ARG A 11 -21.08 5.27 6.23
CA ARG A 11 -20.05 4.49 5.54
C ARG A 11 -18.97 5.37 4.95
N GLN A 12 -19.36 6.48 4.33
CA GLN A 12 -18.39 7.42 3.77
C GLN A 12 -17.53 8.06 4.86
N ALA A 13 -18.13 8.42 5.99
CA ALA A 13 -17.39 8.99 7.10
C ALA A 13 -16.38 7.99 7.68
N GLU A 14 -16.77 6.74 7.82
CA GLU A 14 -15.88 5.67 8.28
C GLU A 14 -14.76 5.43 7.28
N PHE A 15 -15.07 5.34 6.00
CA PHE A 15 -14.08 5.15 4.94
C PHE A 15 -13.05 6.28 4.93
N LYS A 16 -13.48 7.52 5.14
CA LYS A 16 -12.59 8.69 5.15
C LYS A 16 -11.59 8.71 6.30
N ARG A 17 -11.78 7.88 7.32
CA ARG A 17 -10.78 7.71 8.37
C ARG A 17 -9.54 6.99 7.87
N VAL A 18 -9.71 6.24 6.80
CA VAL A 18 -8.63 5.52 6.16
C VAL A 18 -8.15 6.38 5.01
N GLU A 19 -6.87 6.74 5.00
CA GLU A 19 -6.28 7.52 3.93
C GLU A 19 -5.52 6.61 2.98
N MET A 20 -6.00 6.54 1.75
CA MET A 20 -5.33 5.77 0.70
C MET A 20 -4.97 6.68 -0.47
N LYS A 21 -3.81 6.44 -1.04
CA LYS A 21 -3.30 7.21 -2.17
C LYS A 21 -2.64 6.29 -3.19
N VAL A 22 -2.58 6.76 -4.42
CA VAL A 22 -1.72 6.14 -5.43
C VAL A 22 -0.28 6.44 -5.06
N GLY A 23 0.56 5.43 -5.07
CA GLY A 23 1.99 5.59 -4.86
C GLY A 23 2.77 5.02 -6.03
N LYS A 24 4.03 5.43 -6.15
CA LYS A 24 4.95 4.89 -7.13
C LYS A 24 6.16 4.31 -6.40
N VAL A 25 6.49 3.08 -6.71
CA VAL A 25 7.65 2.40 -6.11
C VAL A 25 8.93 3.00 -6.67
N LEU A 26 9.76 3.54 -5.78
CA LEU A 26 11.03 4.18 -6.14
C LEU A 26 12.23 3.26 -5.94
N GLU A 27 12.19 2.42 -4.90
CA GLU A 27 13.31 1.55 -4.55
C GLU A 27 12.79 0.32 -3.85
N VAL A 28 13.38 -0.83 -4.15
CA VAL A 28 13.05 -2.12 -3.55
C VAL A 28 14.34 -2.82 -3.18
N VAL A 29 14.49 -3.19 -1.92
CA VAL A 29 15.63 -4.00 -1.47
C VAL A 29 15.12 -5.13 -0.58
N ARG A 30 15.83 -6.25 -0.60
CA ARG A 30 15.49 -7.36 0.29
C ARG A 30 15.86 -6.98 1.72
N HIS A 31 15.00 -7.35 2.66
CA HIS A 31 15.28 -7.13 4.07
C HIS A 31 16.46 -8.03 4.49
N PRO A 32 17.50 -7.47 5.11
CA PRO A 32 18.69 -8.25 5.44
C PRO A 32 18.47 -9.33 6.50
N GLY A 33 17.44 -9.17 7.31
CA GLY A 33 17.14 -10.09 8.40
C GLY A 33 15.88 -10.93 8.21
N ALA A 34 15.26 -10.92 7.01
CA ALA A 34 14.00 -11.65 6.78
C ALA A 34 13.85 -12.03 5.31
N ASP A 35 13.80 -13.33 5.04
CA ASP A 35 13.82 -13.87 3.67
C ASP A 35 12.62 -13.50 2.81
N LYS A 36 11.47 -13.24 3.42
CA LYS A 36 10.22 -13.01 2.70
C LYS A 36 9.84 -11.53 2.59
N LEU A 37 10.66 -10.64 3.13
CA LEU A 37 10.35 -9.23 3.20
C LEU A 37 11.18 -8.39 2.24
N TYR A 38 10.50 -7.40 1.65
CA TYR A 38 11.14 -6.28 0.97
C TYR A 38 11.01 -5.02 1.81
N ILE A 39 12.01 -4.14 1.70
CA ILE A 39 11.93 -2.77 2.17
C ILE A 39 11.73 -1.92 0.93
N VAL A 40 10.64 -1.17 0.88
CA VAL A 40 10.22 -0.44 -0.32
C VAL A 40 10.05 1.03 0.00
N GLN A 41 10.62 1.88 -0.86
CA GLN A 41 10.43 3.34 -0.80
C GLN A 41 9.38 3.72 -1.82
N ILE A 42 8.38 4.48 -1.40
CA ILE A 42 7.22 4.79 -2.22
C ILE A 42 6.96 6.30 -2.24
N ASP A 43 6.90 6.87 -3.44
CA ASP A 43 6.47 8.25 -3.64
C ASP A 43 4.94 8.29 -3.53
N VAL A 44 4.44 9.02 -2.56
CA VAL A 44 3.00 9.24 -2.33
C VAL A 44 2.61 10.71 -2.54
N GLY A 45 3.44 11.46 -3.25
CA GLY A 45 3.17 12.86 -3.53
C GLY A 45 3.51 13.82 -2.40
N GLY A 46 4.12 13.34 -1.32
CA GLY A 46 4.52 14.15 -0.18
C GLY A 46 5.94 14.68 -0.30
N GLU A 47 6.43 15.30 0.78
CA GLU A 47 7.77 15.89 0.83
C GLU A 47 8.89 14.85 0.78
N ARG A 48 8.62 13.66 1.27
CA ARG A 48 9.57 12.55 1.25
C ARG A 48 8.86 11.25 0.91
N PRO A 49 9.57 10.25 0.39
CA PRO A 49 9.02 8.92 0.22
C PRO A 49 8.65 8.30 1.56
N LEU A 50 7.67 7.42 1.55
CA LEU A 50 7.34 6.59 2.71
C LEU A 50 7.99 5.23 2.53
N GLN A 51 8.42 4.65 3.66
CA GLN A 51 8.99 3.31 3.67
C GLN A 51 7.95 2.31 4.15
N THR A 52 7.85 1.19 3.45
CA THR A 52 7.06 0.05 3.91
C THR A 52 7.92 -1.21 3.91
N VAL A 53 7.62 -2.09 4.83
CA VAL A 53 8.18 -3.45 4.87
C VAL A 53 7.05 -4.39 4.53
N THR A 54 7.22 -5.19 3.49
CA THR A 54 6.12 -5.98 2.93
C THR A 54 6.57 -7.39 2.54
N SER A 55 5.69 -8.37 2.71
CA SER A 55 5.98 -9.79 2.47
C SER A 55 5.69 -10.20 1.02
N LEU A 56 6.27 -9.50 0.07
CA LEU A 56 6.04 -9.74 -1.35
C LEU A 56 7.15 -10.53 -2.07
N VAL A 57 8.22 -10.90 -1.36
CA VAL A 57 9.31 -11.67 -1.98
C VAL A 57 8.82 -12.93 -2.69
N PRO A 58 7.88 -13.71 -2.12
CA PRO A 58 7.41 -14.93 -2.81
C PRO A 58 6.61 -14.64 -4.09
N TYR A 59 6.12 -13.41 -4.28
CA TYR A 59 5.17 -13.11 -5.37
C TYR A 59 5.73 -12.21 -6.45
N TYR A 60 6.70 -11.36 -6.13
CA TYR A 60 7.26 -10.37 -7.05
C TYR A 60 8.77 -10.32 -6.93
N SER A 61 9.44 -10.13 -8.07
CA SER A 61 10.85 -9.78 -8.08
C SER A 61 11.03 -8.28 -7.81
N GLU A 62 12.23 -7.87 -7.45
CA GLU A 62 12.55 -6.45 -7.30
C GLU A 62 12.26 -5.67 -8.58
N GLU A 63 12.61 -6.25 -9.74
CA GLU A 63 12.41 -5.64 -11.05
C GLU A 63 10.93 -5.43 -11.36
N GLU A 64 10.07 -6.39 -11.02
CA GLU A 64 8.64 -6.27 -11.23
C GLU A 64 8.02 -5.17 -10.38
N LEU A 65 8.56 -4.94 -9.19
CA LEU A 65 8.05 -3.91 -8.28
C LEU A 65 8.55 -2.52 -8.61
N MET A 66 9.77 -2.40 -9.11
CA MET A 66 10.37 -1.10 -9.42
C MET A 66 9.54 -0.32 -10.43
N GLY A 67 9.22 0.91 -10.08
CA GLY A 67 8.43 1.80 -10.94
C GLY A 67 6.95 1.49 -11.01
N SER A 68 6.47 0.46 -10.30
CA SER A 68 5.05 0.10 -10.28
C SER A 68 4.22 1.16 -9.56
N GLU A 69 3.00 1.37 -10.06
CA GLU A 69 1.99 2.11 -9.31
C GLU A 69 1.30 1.15 -8.36
N VAL A 70 1.00 1.63 -7.17
CA VAL A 70 0.42 0.84 -6.08
C VAL A 70 -0.65 1.64 -5.36
N VAL A 71 -1.49 0.97 -4.59
CA VAL A 71 -2.43 1.62 -3.68
C VAL A 71 -1.85 1.52 -2.28
N VAL A 72 -1.70 2.66 -1.63
CA VAL A 72 -0.99 2.78 -0.36
C VAL A 72 -1.92 3.33 0.72
N LEU A 73 -1.97 2.64 1.84
CA LEU A 73 -2.62 3.13 3.05
C LEU A 73 -1.59 3.95 3.82
N THR A 74 -1.82 5.25 3.96
CA THR A 74 -0.80 6.22 4.36
C THR A 74 -0.94 6.75 5.79
N ASN A 75 -2.07 6.55 6.43
CA ASN A 75 -2.31 7.10 7.77
C ASN A 75 -2.32 6.05 8.89
N LEU A 76 -1.53 5.00 8.73
CA LEU A 76 -1.31 4.03 9.78
C LEU A 76 -0.24 4.51 10.77
N LYS A 77 -0.36 4.06 12.00
CA LYS A 77 0.69 4.27 12.98
C LYS A 77 1.94 3.51 12.55
N PRO A 78 3.10 4.15 12.44
CA PRO A 78 4.32 3.44 12.08
C PRO A 78 4.65 2.33 13.06
N THR A 79 5.21 1.25 12.54
CA THR A 79 5.66 0.11 13.32
C THR A 79 7.02 -0.35 12.82
N ARG A 80 7.64 -1.31 13.52
CA ARG A 80 8.88 -1.92 13.06
C ARG A 80 8.66 -3.39 12.75
N MET A 81 9.22 -3.83 11.64
CA MET A 81 9.17 -5.23 11.22
C MET A 81 10.61 -5.69 11.06
N ARG A 82 11.03 -6.57 11.96
CA ARG A 82 12.41 -7.07 12.01
C ARG A 82 13.44 -5.94 12.06
N GLY A 83 13.15 -4.89 12.86
CA GLY A 83 14.03 -3.76 13.06
C GLY A 83 13.91 -2.62 12.05
N GLU A 84 13.18 -2.84 10.95
CA GLU A 84 12.97 -1.82 9.93
C GLU A 84 11.61 -1.13 10.08
N ARG A 85 11.60 0.19 9.88
CA ARG A 85 10.40 1.00 10.05
C ARG A 85 9.44 0.81 8.88
N SER A 86 8.18 0.49 9.18
CA SER A 86 7.09 0.42 8.20
C SER A 86 6.10 1.53 8.50
N GLU A 87 5.96 2.49 7.59
CA GLU A 87 5.17 3.71 7.77
C GLU A 87 3.84 3.67 7.03
N CYS A 88 3.68 2.73 6.12
CA CYS A 88 2.50 2.60 5.30
C CYS A 88 2.28 1.15 4.94
N MET A 89 1.21 0.86 4.23
CA MET A 89 0.88 -0.50 3.83
C MET A 89 0.40 -0.54 2.40
N LEU A 90 0.89 -1.51 1.63
CA LEU A 90 0.40 -1.76 0.29
C LEU A 90 -0.85 -2.64 0.35
N LEU A 91 -1.78 -2.39 -0.53
CA LEU A 91 -3.00 -3.19 -0.63
C LEU A 91 -2.85 -4.23 -1.73
N CYS A 92 -3.20 -5.46 -1.39
CA CYS A 92 -3.13 -6.59 -2.29
C CYS A 92 -4.43 -7.38 -2.27
N ALA A 93 -4.76 -8.00 -3.40
CA ALA A 93 -5.77 -9.04 -3.43
C ALA A 93 -5.05 -10.36 -3.20
N GLU A 94 -5.36 -11.04 -2.12
CA GLU A 94 -4.68 -12.27 -1.74
C GLU A 94 -5.67 -13.42 -1.64
N THR A 95 -5.28 -14.57 -2.20
CA THR A 95 -6.11 -15.78 -2.12
C THR A 95 -6.10 -16.33 -0.69
N PRO A 96 -7.20 -16.99 -0.25
CA PRO A 96 -7.26 -17.52 1.12
C PRO A 96 -6.13 -18.51 1.47
N ASP A 97 -5.60 -19.22 0.49
CA ASP A 97 -4.51 -20.16 0.68
C ASP A 97 -3.12 -19.50 0.55
N GLU A 98 -3.08 -18.18 0.33
CA GLU A 98 -1.87 -17.39 0.17
C GLU A 98 -1.00 -17.79 -1.01
N SER A 99 -1.54 -18.53 -1.98
CA SER A 99 -0.79 -18.91 -3.18
C SER A 99 -0.58 -17.74 -4.14
N GLN A 100 -1.45 -16.74 -4.09
CA GLN A 100 -1.32 -15.53 -4.88
C GLN A 100 -1.56 -14.30 -4.02
N SER A 101 -0.76 -13.29 -4.22
CA SER A 101 -0.95 -11.97 -3.62
C SER A 101 -0.64 -10.96 -4.72
N VAL A 102 -1.65 -10.22 -5.14
CA VAL A 102 -1.56 -9.32 -6.30
C VAL A 102 -1.80 -7.90 -5.85
N LEU A 103 -0.85 -7.03 -6.15
CA LEU A 103 -0.94 -5.61 -5.80
C LEU A 103 -2.11 -4.95 -6.53
N LEU A 104 -2.84 -4.11 -5.81
CA LEU A 104 -3.88 -3.27 -6.42
C LEU A 104 -3.21 -2.11 -7.14
N GLN A 105 -3.75 -1.76 -8.29
CA GLN A 105 -3.25 -0.68 -9.12
C GLN A 105 -4.40 0.14 -9.69
N PRO A 106 -4.19 1.43 -9.97
CA PRO A 106 -5.15 2.16 -10.79
C PRO A 106 -5.15 1.55 -12.20
N ARG A 107 -6.29 1.57 -12.84
CA ARG A 107 -6.48 0.98 -14.17
C ARG A 107 -5.69 1.70 -15.25
N VAL A 108 -5.45 2.98 -15.05
CA VAL A 108 -4.62 3.83 -15.93
C VAL A 108 -3.61 4.56 -15.08
N PRO A 109 -2.50 5.02 -15.67
CA PRO A 109 -1.49 5.76 -14.89
C PRO A 109 -2.08 6.97 -14.19
N MET A 110 -1.75 7.13 -12.92
CA MET A 110 -2.17 8.25 -12.08
C MET A 110 -0.97 8.83 -11.35
N ALA A 111 -1.00 10.11 -11.09
CA ALA A 111 0.09 10.77 -10.38
C ALA A 111 0.21 10.24 -8.94
N PRO A 112 1.44 10.10 -8.41
CA PRO A 112 1.63 9.77 -7.00
C PRO A 112 0.92 10.79 -6.11
N GLY A 113 0.26 10.30 -5.06
CA GLY A 113 -0.51 11.15 -4.16
C GLY A 113 -1.97 11.32 -4.55
N THR A 114 -2.40 10.82 -5.71
CA THR A 114 -3.81 10.86 -6.10
C THR A 114 -4.63 10.12 -5.04
N PRO A 115 -5.64 10.76 -4.44
CA PRO A 115 -6.41 10.10 -3.39
C PRO A 115 -7.31 8.99 -3.93
N ILE A 116 -7.46 7.95 -3.14
CA ILE A 116 -8.43 6.89 -3.38
C ILE A 116 -9.70 7.27 -2.61
N VAL A 117 -10.79 7.31 -3.30
CA VAL A 117 -12.08 7.76 -2.74
C VAL A 117 -13.16 6.70 -2.83
#